data_ddfa02b39097534f8325c4d100b32ab7
#
_entry.id   ddfa02b39097534f8325c4d100b32ab7
#
_cell.length_a   1.000
_cell.length_b   1.000
_cell.length_c   1.000
_cell.angle_alpha   90.00
_cell.angle_beta   90.00
_cell.angle_gamma   90.00
#
_symmetry.space_group_name_H-M   'P 1'
#
loop_
_entity.id
_entity.type
_entity.pdbx_description
1 polymer ?
#
loop_
_entity_poly.entity_id
_entity_poly.type
_entity_poly.pdbx_seq_one_letter_code
_entity_poly.pdbx_strand_id
1 'polypeptide(L)'
;MASVVSLLKPAADAGGRTSTYITLANAQKAYIVCYVTQGNAATVALTPLQAQDASGTNSKGLTQNAPIAVNLDCDTVPSDVLTIAAAATSYTTDAGTKTKMVIFEIDPIESMDINSTTLNASGVPQGFNHLAIQTGASNAANITSAIAVLMPLRYQQLNPPTANV
;
A
#
# COMPACT_ATOMS: atom_id res chain seq x y z
N MET A 1 19.48 -2.03 2.82
CA MET A 1 18.76 -3.17 2.17
C MET A 1 17.26 -2.88 2.26
N ALA A 2 16.49 -3.13 1.19
CA ALA A 2 15.04 -3.02 1.25
C ALA A 2 14.45 -4.10 2.18
N SER A 3 13.36 -3.76 2.89
CA SER A 3 12.60 -4.72 3.70
C SER A 3 11.33 -5.10 2.97
N VAL A 4 10.97 -6.39 3.01
CA VAL A 4 9.72 -6.91 2.44
C VAL A 4 8.79 -7.36 3.56
N VAL A 5 7.56 -6.86 3.55
CA VAL A 5 6.55 -7.16 4.57
C VAL A 5 5.29 -7.69 3.90
N SER A 6 4.76 -8.82 4.39
CA SER A 6 3.46 -9.33 3.93
C SER A 6 2.33 -8.47 4.49
N LEU A 7 1.50 -7.89 3.62
CA LEU A 7 0.31 -7.12 3.99
C LEU A 7 -0.94 -7.98 3.97
N LEU A 8 -1.26 -8.59 2.82
CA LEU A 8 -2.40 -9.47 2.66
C LEU A 8 -1.95 -10.85 2.19
N LYS A 9 -2.34 -11.88 2.90
CA LYS A 9 -2.22 -13.26 2.43
C LYS A 9 -3.22 -13.48 1.28
N PRO A 10 -2.92 -14.38 0.30
CA PRO A 10 -3.88 -14.75 -0.73
C PRO A 10 -5.19 -15.23 -0.12
N ALA A 11 -6.29 -14.54 -0.40
CA ALA A 11 -7.63 -14.92 0.05
C ALA A 11 -8.70 -14.19 -0.80
N ALA A 12 -9.92 -14.70 -0.76
CA ALA A 12 -11.07 -14.17 -1.49
C ALA A 12 -11.46 -12.77 -1.01
N ASP A 13 -11.89 -11.93 -1.96
CA ASP A 13 -12.30 -10.54 -1.71
C ASP A 13 -13.83 -10.38 -1.59
N ALA A 14 -14.57 -11.44 -1.28
CA ALA A 14 -16.03 -11.39 -1.20
C ALA A 14 -16.57 -10.29 -0.26
N GLY A 15 -15.94 -10.06 0.89
CA GLY A 15 -16.33 -9.05 1.88
C GLY A 15 -15.41 -7.82 1.95
N GLY A 16 -14.38 -7.78 1.12
CA GLY A 16 -13.30 -6.82 1.27
C GLY A 16 -12.41 -7.12 2.50
N ARG A 17 -11.17 -6.64 2.51
CA ARG A 17 -10.20 -6.89 3.59
C ARG A 17 -9.27 -5.71 3.76
N THR A 18 -8.88 -5.45 5.00
CA THR A 18 -7.81 -4.49 5.31
C THR A 18 -6.62 -5.24 5.91
N SER A 19 -5.42 -4.92 5.44
CA SER A 19 -4.18 -5.46 6.00
C SER A 19 -3.89 -4.91 7.40
N THR A 20 -2.89 -5.48 8.07
CA THR A 20 -2.26 -4.81 9.21
C THR A 20 -1.58 -3.52 8.76
N TYR A 21 -1.51 -2.53 9.67
CA TYR A 21 -0.79 -1.29 9.44
C TYR A 21 0.70 -1.47 9.77
N ILE A 22 1.56 -1.06 8.85
CA ILE A 22 3.02 -1.10 9.01
C ILE A 22 3.56 0.32 9.13
N THR A 23 4.57 0.50 9.98
CA THR A 23 5.19 1.83 10.14
C THR A 23 6.11 2.17 8.97
N LEU A 24 6.05 3.43 8.52
CA LEU A 24 6.95 4.01 7.53
C LEU A 24 7.94 5.00 8.14
N ALA A 25 8.08 5.05 9.48
CA ALA A 25 8.92 6.02 10.18
C ALA A 25 10.39 6.04 9.69
N ASN A 26 10.89 4.92 9.15
CA ASN A 26 12.26 4.78 8.65
C ASN A 26 12.30 4.43 7.15
N ALA A 27 11.22 4.65 6.42
CA ALA A 27 11.15 4.40 4.99
C ALA A 27 11.19 5.71 4.21
N GLN A 28 12.04 5.79 3.20
CA GLN A 28 12.04 6.86 2.22
C GLN A 28 10.87 6.70 1.25
N LYS A 29 10.63 5.46 0.82
CA LYS A 29 9.52 5.07 -0.05
C LYS A 29 9.02 3.69 0.33
N ALA A 30 7.75 3.43 0.03
CA ALA A 30 7.14 2.12 0.12
C ALA A 30 6.48 1.78 -1.22
N TYR A 31 6.68 0.56 -1.71
CA TYR A 31 5.95 0.03 -2.84
C TYR A 31 4.95 -1.00 -2.33
N ILE A 32 3.65 -0.77 -2.52
CA ILE A 32 2.64 -1.79 -2.27
C ILE A 32 2.44 -2.55 -3.58
N VAL A 33 2.83 -3.82 -3.59
CA VAL A 33 2.64 -4.73 -4.73
C VAL A 33 1.44 -5.60 -4.43
N CYS A 34 0.34 -5.36 -5.16
CA CYS A 34 -0.88 -6.17 -5.10
C CYS A 34 -0.89 -7.15 -6.29
N TYR A 35 -1.16 -8.42 -5.99
CA TYR A 35 -1.33 -9.45 -7.00
C TYR A 35 -2.76 -9.99 -6.90
N VAL A 36 -3.52 -9.84 -7.99
CA VAL A 36 -4.96 -10.13 -8.03
C VAL A 36 -5.21 -11.22 -9.07
N THR A 37 -5.60 -12.41 -8.62
CA THR A 37 -6.14 -13.44 -9.51
C THR A 37 -7.65 -13.21 -9.62
N GLN A 38 -8.07 -12.58 -10.72
CA GLN A 38 -9.47 -12.22 -10.93
C GLN A 38 -10.21 -13.34 -11.66
N GLY A 39 -10.82 -14.23 -10.88
CA GLY A 39 -11.60 -15.37 -11.39
C GLY A 39 -13.04 -15.02 -11.78
N ASN A 40 -13.50 -13.81 -11.51
CA ASN A 40 -14.81 -13.29 -11.85
C ASN A 40 -14.72 -11.86 -12.38
N ALA A 41 -15.64 -11.45 -13.24
CA ALA A 41 -15.68 -10.13 -13.88
C ALA A 41 -16.01 -8.97 -12.91
N ALA A 42 -16.37 -9.25 -11.66
CA ALA A 42 -16.49 -8.21 -10.63
C ALA A 42 -15.13 -7.56 -10.38
N THR A 43 -15.07 -6.26 -10.43
CA THR A 43 -13.84 -5.49 -10.22
C THR A 43 -13.38 -5.55 -8.76
N VAL A 44 -12.07 -5.38 -8.53
CA VAL A 44 -11.47 -5.29 -7.18
C VAL A 44 -10.92 -3.88 -6.99
N ALA A 45 -11.43 -3.17 -5.99
CA ALA A 45 -10.86 -1.88 -5.58
C ALA A 45 -9.67 -2.13 -4.64
N LEU A 46 -8.57 -1.46 -4.88
CA LEU A 46 -7.34 -1.49 -4.08
C LEU A 46 -7.09 -0.08 -3.54
N THR A 47 -7.13 0.09 -2.24
CA THR A 47 -7.03 1.41 -1.60
C THR A 47 -5.93 1.40 -0.55
N PRO A 48 -4.78 2.04 -0.79
CA PRO A 48 -3.82 2.34 0.25
C PRO A 48 -4.46 3.21 1.34
N LEU A 49 -4.24 2.85 2.60
CA LEU A 49 -4.74 3.56 3.78
C LEU A 49 -3.57 4.05 4.61
N GLN A 50 -3.72 5.23 5.20
CA GLN A 50 -2.81 5.77 6.20
C GLN A 50 -3.47 5.82 7.57
N ALA A 51 -2.68 5.64 8.64
CA ALA A 51 -3.15 5.72 10.02
C ALA A 51 -2.08 6.32 10.93
N GLN A 52 -2.48 6.73 12.12
CA GLN A 52 -1.57 7.30 13.12
C GLN A 52 -0.75 6.23 13.85
N ASP A 53 -1.27 5.00 13.93
CA ASP A 53 -0.61 3.89 14.63
C ASP A 53 -0.90 2.53 13.97
N ALA A 54 -0.29 1.48 14.50
CA ALA A 54 -0.44 0.12 14.02
C ALA A 54 -1.84 -0.48 14.26
N SER A 55 -2.66 0.14 15.11
CA SER A 55 -4.06 -0.26 15.35
C SER A 55 -5.02 0.35 14.33
N GLY A 56 -4.53 1.26 13.48
CA GLY A 56 -5.35 1.94 12.48
C GLY A 56 -6.13 3.14 13.03
N THR A 57 -5.67 3.78 14.10
CA THR A 57 -6.30 4.98 14.66
C THR A 57 -6.41 6.07 13.60
N ASN A 58 -7.61 6.65 13.47
CA ASN A 58 -7.97 7.69 12.49
C ASN A 58 -7.66 7.30 11.03
N SER A 59 -7.76 6.00 10.69
CA SER A 59 -7.46 5.50 9.34
C SER A 59 -8.24 6.25 8.26
N LYS A 60 -7.56 6.60 7.18
CA LYS A 60 -8.11 7.27 6.00
C LYS A 60 -7.32 6.91 4.74
N GLY A 61 -7.86 7.23 3.56
CA GLY A 61 -7.11 7.15 2.28
C GLY A 61 -5.88 8.05 2.27
N LEU A 62 -5.03 7.90 1.27
CA LEU A 62 -3.89 8.80 1.05
C LEU A 62 -4.37 10.24 0.87
N THR A 63 -3.54 11.20 1.27
CA THR A 63 -3.84 12.64 1.14
C THR A 63 -3.61 13.13 -0.28
N GLN A 64 -2.59 12.60 -0.96
CA GLN A 64 -2.27 12.93 -2.34
C GLN A 64 -2.24 11.67 -3.22
N ASN A 65 -2.35 11.88 -4.52
CA ASN A 65 -2.28 10.81 -5.50
C ASN A 65 -0.88 10.17 -5.51
N ALA A 66 -0.86 8.85 -5.46
CA ALA A 66 0.35 8.05 -5.60
C ALA A 66 0.54 7.61 -7.07
N PRO A 67 1.78 7.54 -7.59
CA PRO A 67 2.05 6.89 -8.87
C PRO A 67 1.62 5.42 -8.84
N ILE A 68 1.04 4.95 -9.94
CA ILE A 68 0.52 3.58 -10.06
C ILE A 68 1.09 2.94 -11.33
N ALA A 69 1.65 1.75 -11.20
CA ALA A 69 2.06 0.92 -12.31
C ALA A 69 1.26 -0.39 -12.31
N VAL A 70 0.84 -0.84 -13.49
CA VAL A 70 -0.03 -2.01 -13.62
C VAL A 70 0.42 -2.95 -14.72
N ASN A 71 0.22 -4.25 -14.50
CA ASN A 71 0.12 -5.26 -15.55
C ASN A 71 -1.24 -5.93 -15.40
N LEU A 72 -2.11 -5.80 -16.41
CA LEU A 72 -3.50 -6.27 -16.35
C LEU A 72 -3.68 -7.68 -16.92
N ASP A 73 -2.62 -8.33 -17.37
CA ASP A 73 -2.62 -9.70 -17.90
C ASP A 73 -1.28 -10.39 -17.66
N CYS A 74 -0.98 -10.68 -16.40
CA CYS A 74 0.24 -11.43 -16.04
C CYS A 74 0.23 -12.89 -16.53
N ASP A 75 -0.89 -13.39 -17.03
CA ASP A 75 -1.00 -14.75 -17.58
C ASP A 75 -0.36 -14.85 -18.97
N THR A 76 -0.39 -13.76 -19.76
CA THR A 76 0.16 -13.73 -21.12
C THR A 76 1.25 -12.70 -21.32
N VAL A 77 1.28 -11.62 -20.52
CA VAL A 77 2.29 -10.58 -20.56
C VAL A 77 3.24 -10.76 -19.39
N PRO A 78 4.57 -10.80 -19.60
CA PRO A 78 5.54 -10.93 -18.52
C PRO A 78 5.30 -9.92 -17.39
N SER A 79 5.46 -10.33 -16.14
CA SER A 79 5.13 -9.51 -14.96
C SER A 79 6.03 -8.29 -14.78
N ASP A 80 7.15 -8.21 -15.49
CA ASP A 80 8.05 -7.06 -15.53
C ASP A 80 7.65 -5.99 -16.56
N VAL A 81 6.66 -6.29 -17.42
CA VAL A 81 6.11 -5.32 -18.37
C VAL A 81 4.99 -4.54 -17.68
N LEU A 82 5.32 -3.37 -17.18
CA LEU A 82 4.39 -2.50 -16.46
C LEU A 82 3.96 -1.31 -17.31
N THR A 83 2.68 -0.95 -17.24
CA THR A 83 2.12 0.27 -17.81
C THR A 83 1.86 1.27 -16.68
N ILE A 84 2.21 2.53 -16.89
CA ILE A 84 1.92 3.59 -15.92
C ILE A 84 0.46 4.00 -16.07
N ALA A 85 -0.30 3.85 -14.99
CA ALA A 85 -1.66 4.35 -14.87
C ALA A 85 -1.67 5.80 -14.38
N ALA A 86 -2.82 6.46 -14.44
CA ALA A 86 -2.98 7.78 -13.84
C ALA A 86 -2.74 7.69 -12.32
N ALA A 87 -1.98 8.63 -11.77
CA ALA A 87 -1.76 8.71 -10.34
C ALA A 87 -3.09 8.92 -9.61
N ALA A 88 -3.32 8.17 -8.54
CA ALA A 88 -4.57 8.21 -7.76
C ALA A 88 -4.34 7.74 -6.31
N THR A 89 -5.34 7.97 -5.46
CA THR A 89 -5.34 7.46 -4.07
C THR A 89 -5.85 6.02 -3.97
N SER A 90 -6.38 5.45 -5.05
CA SER A 90 -6.87 4.08 -5.15
C SER A 90 -6.84 3.61 -6.61
N TYR A 91 -6.94 2.31 -6.83
CA TYR A 91 -7.04 1.72 -8.15
C TYR A 91 -8.13 0.65 -8.16
N THR A 92 -8.96 0.63 -9.21
CA THR A 92 -9.96 -0.42 -9.41
C THR A 92 -9.60 -1.21 -10.66
N THR A 93 -9.49 -2.53 -10.54
CA THR A 93 -9.20 -3.41 -11.67
C THR A 93 -10.33 -3.35 -12.72
N ASP A 94 -10.00 -3.63 -13.98
CA ASP A 94 -11.02 -3.85 -15.01
C ASP A 94 -11.78 -5.18 -14.79
N ALA A 95 -12.81 -5.44 -15.60
CA ALA A 95 -13.63 -6.66 -15.53
C ALA A 95 -12.97 -7.90 -16.18
N GLY A 96 -11.76 -7.79 -16.72
CA GLY A 96 -11.06 -8.92 -17.33
C GLY A 96 -10.70 -9.99 -16.30
N THR A 97 -11.10 -11.24 -16.56
CA THR A 97 -10.79 -12.38 -15.68
C THR A 97 -9.37 -12.88 -15.91
N LYS A 98 -8.40 -12.09 -15.47
CA LYS A 98 -6.96 -12.28 -15.64
C LYS A 98 -6.25 -12.17 -14.30
N THR A 99 -5.02 -12.67 -14.25
CA THR A 99 -4.11 -12.35 -13.16
C THR A 99 -3.48 -10.99 -13.40
N LYS A 100 -3.53 -10.11 -12.41
CA LYS A 100 -3.12 -8.71 -12.52
C LYS A 100 -2.14 -8.35 -11.42
N MET A 101 -1.23 -7.44 -11.73
CA MET A 101 -0.35 -6.81 -10.75
C MET A 101 -0.58 -5.30 -10.74
N VAL A 102 -0.76 -4.75 -9.56
CA VAL A 102 -0.91 -3.31 -9.33
C VAL A 102 0.11 -2.88 -8.29
N ILE A 103 0.91 -1.88 -8.63
CA ILE A 103 1.96 -1.36 -7.75
C ILE A 103 1.65 0.11 -7.46
N PHE A 104 1.54 0.45 -6.18
CA PHE A 104 1.49 1.84 -5.71
C PHE A 104 2.87 2.24 -5.22
N GLU A 105 3.40 3.37 -5.70
CA GLU A 105 4.59 4.00 -5.13
C GLU A 105 4.16 5.04 -4.10
N ILE A 106 4.46 4.78 -2.83
CA ILE A 106 4.09 5.66 -1.71
C ILE A 106 5.34 6.39 -1.23
N ASP A 107 5.33 7.71 -1.35
CA ASP A 107 6.27 8.59 -0.67
C ASP A 107 5.60 9.09 0.62
N PRO A 108 6.10 8.74 1.82
CA PRO A 108 5.47 9.14 3.07
C PRO A 108 5.32 10.67 3.20
N ILE A 109 6.27 11.44 2.69
CA ILE A 109 6.27 12.91 2.80
C ILE A 109 5.23 13.53 1.85
N GLU A 110 5.11 13.00 0.63
CA GLU A 110 4.24 13.55 -0.41
C GLU A 110 2.83 12.97 -0.36
N SER A 111 2.70 11.65 -0.12
CA SER A 111 1.42 10.93 -0.25
C SER A 111 0.62 10.87 1.03
N MET A 112 1.26 11.04 2.20
CA MET A 112 0.65 10.88 3.51
C MET A 112 0.64 12.18 4.32
N ASP A 113 -0.21 12.22 5.33
CA ASP A 113 -0.39 13.39 6.21
C ASP A 113 0.50 13.26 7.46
N ILE A 114 1.82 13.19 7.25
CA ILE A 114 2.81 12.96 8.33
C ILE A 114 2.91 14.11 9.32
N ASN A 115 2.50 15.34 8.94
CA ASN A 115 2.52 16.54 9.75
C ASN A 115 1.13 16.91 10.29
N SER A 116 0.21 15.94 10.32
CA SER A 116 -1.15 16.17 10.79
C SER A 116 -1.19 16.65 12.24
N THR A 117 -2.10 17.58 12.51
CA THR A 117 -2.46 18.02 13.86
C THR A 117 -3.63 17.25 14.45
N THR A 118 -4.14 16.23 13.74
CA THR A 118 -5.22 15.37 14.22
C THR A 118 -4.80 14.66 15.51
N LEU A 119 -5.67 14.73 16.52
CA LEU A 119 -5.37 14.14 17.82
C LEU A 119 -5.45 12.61 17.74
N ASN A 120 -4.49 11.94 18.35
CA ASN A 120 -4.53 10.49 18.55
C ASN A 120 -5.50 10.10 19.68
N ALA A 121 -5.60 8.82 20.01
CA ALA A 121 -6.45 8.31 21.07
C ALA A 121 -6.13 8.91 22.48
N SER A 122 -4.93 9.44 22.67
CA SER A 122 -4.49 10.09 23.93
C SER A 122 -4.65 11.61 23.90
N GLY A 123 -5.28 12.17 22.86
CA GLY A 123 -5.50 13.61 22.72
C GLY A 123 -4.24 14.42 22.34
N VAL A 124 -3.24 13.78 21.76
CA VAL A 124 -1.98 14.42 21.32
C VAL A 124 -1.96 14.49 19.79
N PRO A 125 -1.57 15.64 19.17
CA PRO A 125 -1.36 15.74 17.74
C PRO A 125 -0.36 14.69 17.25
N GLN A 126 -0.74 13.90 16.23
CA GLN A 126 0.11 12.87 15.69
C GLN A 126 -0.07 12.75 14.18
N GLY A 127 1.04 12.69 13.45
CA GLY A 127 1.03 12.48 12.02
C GLY A 127 0.69 11.05 11.62
N PHE A 128 0.27 10.87 10.37
CA PHE A 128 -0.04 9.57 9.78
C PHE A 128 1.24 8.97 9.20
N ASN A 129 1.82 8.00 9.87
CA ASN A 129 3.08 7.34 9.48
C ASN A 129 2.96 5.81 9.38
N HIS A 130 1.74 5.28 9.41
CA HIS A 130 1.45 3.87 9.22
C HIS A 130 0.65 3.67 7.93
N LEU A 131 0.97 2.61 7.21
CA LEU A 131 0.44 2.27 5.89
C LEU A 131 -0.22 0.89 5.91
N ALA A 132 -1.37 0.77 5.27
CA ALA A 132 -2.05 -0.49 5.00
C ALA A 132 -2.60 -0.51 3.58
N ILE A 133 -3.09 -1.64 3.14
CA ILE A 133 -3.86 -1.79 1.90
C ILE A 133 -5.24 -2.39 2.22
N GLN A 134 -6.28 -1.84 1.61
CA GLN A 134 -7.64 -2.35 1.68
C GLN A 134 -8.07 -2.86 0.30
N THR A 135 -8.70 -4.03 0.25
CA THR A 135 -9.48 -4.48 -0.91
C THR A 135 -10.95 -4.16 -0.69
N GLY A 136 -11.62 -3.68 -1.74
CA GLY A 136 -13.07 -3.52 -1.73
C GLY A 136 -13.77 -4.89 -1.78
N ALA A 137 -15.04 -4.92 -1.35
CA ALA A 137 -15.88 -6.10 -1.54
C ALA A 137 -16.05 -6.40 -3.03
N SER A 138 -15.87 -7.66 -3.41
CA SER A 138 -15.92 -8.14 -4.77
C SER A 138 -16.53 -9.55 -4.81
N ASN A 139 -16.01 -10.45 -5.65
CA ASN A 139 -16.49 -11.82 -5.76
C ASN A 139 -15.57 -12.80 -5.01
N ALA A 140 -16.12 -13.90 -4.50
CA ALA A 140 -15.34 -14.94 -3.82
C ALA A 140 -14.29 -15.63 -4.72
N ALA A 141 -14.47 -15.59 -6.03
CA ALA A 141 -13.49 -16.10 -6.99
C ALA A 141 -12.33 -15.13 -7.28
N ASN A 142 -12.43 -13.87 -6.79
CA ASN A 142 -11.35 -12.90 -6.91
C ASN A 142 -10.47 -12.99 -5.65
N ILE A 143 -9.19 -13.30 -5.86
CA ILE A 143 -8.22 -13.54 -4.78
C ILE A 143 -7.12 -12.51 -4.89
N THR A 144 -6.93 -11.74 -3.82
CA THR A 144 -5.85 -10.73 -3.74
C THR A 144 -4.83 -11.12 -2.68
N SER A 145 -3.57 -10.89 -3.00
CA SER A 145 -2.46 -10.83 -2.06
C SER A 145 -1.71 -9.51 -2.19
N ALA A 146 -1.04 -9.07 -1.15
CA ALA A 146 -0.23 -7.86 -1.20
C ALA A 146 0.99 -7.95 -0.30
N ILE A 147 2.09 -7.36 -0.77
CA ILE A 147 3.32 -7.14 0.00
C ILE A 147 3.68 -5.66 -0.05
N ALA A 148 4.40 -5.20 0.97
CA ALA A 148 5.08 -3.91 0.92
C ALA A 148 6.60 -4.13 0.80
N VAL A 149 7.22 -3.37 -0.11
CA VAL A 149 8.68 -3.27 -0.23
C VAL A 149 9.08 -1.89 0.29
N LEU A 150 9.77 -1.85 1.42
CA LEU A 150 10.18 -0.62 2.09
C LEU A 150 11.61 -0.27 1.69
N MET A 151 11.79 0.91 1.11
CA MET A 151 13.11 1.47 0.83
C MET A 151 13.58 2.28 2.03
N PRO A 152 14.69 1.90 2.69
CA PRO A 152 15.16 2.60 3.88
C PRO A 152 15.68 4.00 3.54
N LEU A 153 15.72 4.87 4.51
CA LEU A 153 16.41 6.16 4.41
C LEU A 153 17.89 5.93 4.04
N ARG A 154 18.40 6.77 3.15
CA ARG A 154 19.75 6.65 2.58
C ARG A 154 20.88 6.57 3.61
N TYR A 155 20.65 7.15 4.79
CA TYR A 155 21.63 7.25 5.88
C TYR A 155 21.19 6.52 7.15
N GLN A 156 20.27 5.58 7.06
CA GLN A 156 19.87 4.78 8.21
C GLN A 156 21.02 3.83 8.56
N GLN A 157 21.88 4.25 9.49
CA GLN A 157 22.83 3.36 10.14
C GLN A 157 22.16 2.67 11.32
N LEU A 158 22.42 1.39 11.52
CA LEU A 158 22.01 0.64 12.72
C LEU A 158 22.56 1.30 14.00
N ASN A 159 23.71 1.97 13.89
CA ASN A 159 24.29 2.83 14.92
C ASN A 159 24.53 4.19 14.26
N PRO A 160 23.72 5.24 14.56
CA PRO A 160 24.07 6.57 14.13
C PRO A 160 25.46 6.94 14.69
N PRO A 161 26.32 7.63 13.91
CA PRO A 161 27.58 8.10 14.44
C PRO A 161 27.32 8.92 15.69
N THR A 162 27.96 8.60 16.79
CA THR A 162 27.98 9.46 17.98
C THR A 162 28.47 10.83 17.53
N ALA A 163 27.71 11.87 17.88
CA ALA A 163 28.17 13.24 17.62
C ALA A 163 29.60 13.37 18.12
N ASN A 164 30.51 13.82 17.24
CA ASN A 164 31.84 14.21 17.69
C ASN A 164 31.67 15.38 18.65
N VAL A 165 32.01 15.14 19.90
CA VAL A 165 32.09 16.17 20.94
C VAL A 165 33.40 16.89 20.76
#